data_688bc717629978dbc81f8dc7f86fd301
#
_entry.id   688bc717629978dbc81f8dc7f86fd301
#
_cell.length_a   1.000
_cell.length_b   1.000
_cell.length_c   1.000
_cell.angle_alpha   90.00
_cell.angle_beta   90.00
_cell.angle_gamma   90.00
#
_symmetry.space_group_name_H-M   'P 1'
#
loop_
_entity.id
_entity.type
_entity.pdbx_description
1 polymer ?
#
loop_
_entity_poly.entity_id
_entity_poly.type
_entity_poly.pdbx_seq_one_letter_code
_entity_poly.pdbx_strand_id
1 'polypeptide(L)'
;MKTLQSLSLATLLLAGGAWAGDHRYALSPTYAAECGSCHVAYPPALMDAAGWKVTLQQLERHFGSDASLEPQAQREIASLLQAQASTRSAHEGKGAAPRLTTTAWFQRKHRPEELRGYPLPKVPAGAKATPMAQCQQCHRRADQGDFGEGSLQPADGRR
;
A
#
# COMPACT_ATOMS: atom_id res chain seq x y z
N MET A 1 30.03 -63.19 15.06
CA MET A 1 30.27 -62.02 14.24
C MET A 1 29.01 -61.20 14.27
N LYS A 2 29.00 -60.08 15.02
CA LYS A 2 27.83 -59.15 15.14
C LYS A 2 28.15 -57.92 14.33
N THR A 3 27.41 -57.70 13.24
CA THR A 3 27.50 -56.49 12.40
C THR A 3 26.69 -55.38 13.04
N LEU A 4 27.37 -54.32 13.50
CA LEU A 4 26.71 -53.05 13.90
C LEU A 4 26.33 -52.29 12.64
N GLN A 5 25.03 -52.09 12.44
CA GLN A 5 24.51 -51.14 11.44
C GLN A 5 24.45 -49.77 12.07
N SER A 6 25.27 -48.86 11.57
CA SER A 6 25.25 -47.43 11.94
C SER A 6 24.07 -46.74 11.24
N LEU A 7 23.06 -46.34 11.97
CA LEU A 7 22.02 -45.41 11.47
C LEU A 7 22.58 -43.99 11.43
N SER A 8 22.82 -43.48 10.23
CA SER A 8 23.12 -42.05 10.03
C SER A 8 21.83 -41.27 10.04
N LEU A 9 21.64 -40.48 11.09
CA LEU A 9 20.53 -39.55 11.23
C LEU A 9 20.83 -38.28 10.40
N ALA A 10 20.26 -38.17 9.22
CA ALA A 10 20.35 -36.95 8.40
C ALA A 10 19.44 -35.88 8.97
N THR A 11 20.03 -34.87 9.61
CA THR A 11 19.33 -33.69 10.11
C THR A 11 19.02 -32.79 8.93
N LEU A 12 17.76 -32.76 8.50
CA LEU A 12 17.25 -31.79 7.51
C LEU A 12 17.15 -30.41 8.20
N LEU A 13 18.09 -29.51 7.93
CA LEU A 13 18.02 -28.10 8.26
C LEU A 13 16.98 -27.46 7.35
N LEU A 14 15.75 -27.27 7.83
CA LEU A 14 14.76 -26.40 7.22
C LEU A 14 15.26 -24.96 7.37
N ALA A 15 15.91 -24.44 6.32
CA ALA A 15 16.19 -23.02 6.20
C ALA A 15 14.84 -22.30 6.08
N GLY A 16 14.31 -21.82 7.21
CA GLY A 16 13.19 -20.90 7.24
C GLY A 16 13.61 -19.58 6.58
N GLY A 17 13.30 -19.42 5.30
CA GLY A 17 13.46 -18.15 4.61
C GLY A 17 12.61 -17.10 5.35
N ALA A 18 13.25 -16.11 5.96
CA ALA A 18 12.58 -14.91 6.43
C ALA A 18 11.99 -14.24 5.19
N TRP A 19 10.68 -14.35 5.02
CA TRP A 19 9.94 -13.61 4.01
C TRP A 19 9.96 -12.14 4.45
N ALA A 20 10.93 -11.37 3.94
CA ALA A 20 10.81 -9.91 3.91
C ALA A 20 9.51 -9.63 3.19
N GLY A 21 8.55 -9.00 3.88
CA GLY A 21 7.19 -8.85 3.39
C GLY A 21 7.19 -8.27 1.99
N ASP A 22 6.73 -9.05 1.03
CA ASP A 22 6.56 -8.57 -0.34
C ASP A 22 5.40 -7.56 -0.32
N HIS A 23 5.74 -6.27 -0.35
CA HIS A 23 4.80 -5.16 -0.38
C HIS A 23 4.35 -4.87 -1.83
N ARG A 24 4.16 -5.92 -2.62
CA ARG A 24 3.61 -5.85 -3.96
C ARG A 24 2.14 -6.18 -3.94
N TYR A 25 1.35 -5.32 -4.56
CA TYR A 25 -0.10 -5.42 -4.60
C TYR A 25 -0.56 -5.50 -6.05
N ALA A 26 -1.32 -6.52 -6.39
CA ALA A 26 -1.96 -6.58 -7.70
C ALA A 26 -3.07 -5.52 -7.77
N LEU A 27 -2.97 -4.63 -8.75
CA LEU A 27 -4.00 -3.63 -9.06
C LEU A 27 -4.78 -4.08 -10.29
N SER A 28 -6.11 -4.09 -10.24
CA SER A 28 -6.90 -4.34 -11.45
C SER A 28 -6.72 -3.20 -12.45
N PRO A 29 -6.78 -3.45 -13.76
CA PRO A 29 -6.64 -2.41 -14.78
C PRO A 29 -7.64 -1.25 -14.60
N THR A 30 -8.92 -1.56 -14.36
CA THR A 30 -9.96 -0.55 -14.11
C THR A 30 -9.62 0.29 -12.88
N TYR A 31 -9.24 -0.34 -11.76
CA TYR A 31 -8.87 0.36 -10.53
C TYR A 31 -7.64 1.25 -10.73
N ALA A 32 -6.63 0.74 -11.41
CA ALA A 32 -5.40 1.50 -11.68
C ALA A 32 -5.66 2.70 -12.60
N ALA A 33 -6.51 2.55 -13.63
CA ALA A 33 -6.86 3.62 -14.54
C ALA A 33 -7.68 4.72 -13.86
N GLU A 34 -8.73 4.34 -13.17
CA GLU A 34 -9.68 5.32 -12.58
C GLU A 34 -9.07 6.02 -11.34
N CYS A 35 -8.56 5.27 -10.38
CA CYS A 35 -7.99 5.83 -9.16
C CYS A 35 -6.54 6.33 -9.34
N GLY A 36 -5.85 5.87 -10.39
CA GLY A 36 -4.48 6.26 -10.72
C GLY A 36 -4.36 7.56 -11.52
N SER A 37 -5.46 8.14 -12.00
CA SER A 37 -5.47 9.31 -12.87
C SER A 37 -4.96 10.60 -12.21
N CYS A 38 -5.08 10.73 -10.89
CA CYS A 38 -4.67 11.93 -10.15
C CYS A 38 -3.51 11.67 -9.17
N HIS A 39 -3.46 10.50 -8.59
CA HIS A 39 -2.38 9.98 -7.72
C HIS A 39 -2.28 8.47 -7.89
N VAL A 40 -1.26 7.83 -7.37
CA VAL A 40 -1.18 6.37 -7.47
C VAL A 40 -2.41 5.70 -6.85
N ALA A 41 -2.94 4.66 -7.52
CA ALA A 41 -4.01 3.86 -6.97
C ALA A 41 -3.51 3.16 -5.69
N TYR A 42 -4.09 3.50 -4.54
CA TYR A 42 -3.63 2.94 -3.26
C TYR A 42 -4.04 1.48 -3.15
N PRO A 43 -3.12 0.58 -2.74
CA PRO A 43 -3.46 -0.83 -2.58
C PRO A 43 -4.69 -1.03 -1.67
N PRO A 44 -5.70 -1.81 -2.10
CA PRO A 44 -6.90 -2.05 -1.29
C PRO A 44 -6.60 -2.58 0.11
N ALA A 45 -5.57 -3.41 0.25
CA ALA A 45 -5.14 -4.01 1.51
C ALA A 45 -4.53 -3.02 2.52
N LEU A 46 -4.39 -1.73 2.19
CA LEU A 46 -3.82 -0.72 3.09
C LEU A 46 -4.87 0.08 3.87
N MET A 47 -6.16 -0.13 3.61
CA MET A 47 -7.25 0.42 4.42
C MET A 47 -8.36 -0.61 4.59
N ASP A 48 -9.16 -0.49 5.64
CA ASP A 48 -10.27 -1.40 5.92
C ASP A 48 -11.47 -1.17 4.99
N ALA A 49 -12.37 -2.14 4.94
CA ALA A 49 -13.56 -2.10 4.08
C ALA A 49 -14.50 -0.93 4.41
N ALA A 50 -14.60 -0.56 5.68
CA ALA A 50 -15.44 0.57 6.11
C ALA A 50 -14.87 1.90 5.61
N GLY A 51 -13.56 2.10 5.72
CA GLY A 51 -12.87 3.28 5.20
C GLY A 51 -13.01 3.41 3.69
N TRP A 52 -12.84 2.32 2.94
CA TRP A 52 -13.06 2.31 1.49
C TRP A 52 -14.51 2.63 1.11
N LYS A 53 -15.48 2.07 1.83
CA LYS A 53 -16.89 2.36 1.60
C LYS A 53 -17.20 3.85 1.75
N VAL A 54 -16.72 4.47 2.83
CA VAL A 54 -16.91 5.92 3.05
C VAL A 54 -16.23 6.74 1.94
N THR A 55 -15.02 6.37 1.52
CA THR A 55 -14.33 7.03 0.41
C THR A 55 -15.15 6.99 -0.88
N LEU A 56 -15.67 5.81 -1.26
CA LEU A 56 -16.50 5.65 -2.46
C LEU A 56 -17.82 6.41 -2.42
N GLN A 57 -18.38 6.65 -1.23
CA GLN A 57 -19.61 7.42 -1.06
C GLN A 57 -19.42 8.94 -1.22
N GLN A 58 -18.17 9.40 -1.29
CA GLN A 58 -17.82 10.82 -1.30
C GLN A 58 -16.95 11.22 -2.51
N LEU A 59 -16.99 10.45 -3.59
CA LEU A 59 -16.16 10.71 -4.77
C LEU A 59 -16.43 12.08 -5.40
N GLU A 60 -17.66 12.57 -5.40
CA GLU A 60 -18.01 13.93 -5.86
C GLU A 60 -17.26 15.04 -5.10
N ARG A 61 -16.82 14.77 -3.89
CA ARG A 61 -16.10 15.71 -3.02
C ARG A 61 -14.80 15.12 -2.48
N HIS A 62 -14.15 14.28 -3.29
CA HIS A 62 -12.93 13.56 -2.93
C HIS A 62 -11.81 14.54 -2.57
N PHE A 63 -11.71 14.88 -1.29
CA PHE A 63 -10.75 15.85 -0.75
C PHE A 63 -10.70 17.18 -1.51
N GLY A 64 -11.86 17.62 -1.99
CA GLY A 64 -12.05 18.89 -2.69
C GLY A 64 -11.92 18.81 -4.21
N SER A 65 -11.81 17.60 -4.76
CA SER A 65 -11.89 17.33 -6.20
C SER A 65 -13.07 16.42 -6.49
N ASP A 66 -13.61 16.51 -7.69
CA ASP A 66 -14.57 15.52 -8.18
C ASP A 66 -13.81 14.34 -8.78
N ALA A 67 -14.03 13.16 -8.21
CA ALA A 67 -13.48 11.87 -8.63
C ALA A 67 -14.63 10.89 -8.93
N SER A 68 -15.79 11.39 -9.34
CA SER A 68 -16.94 10.57 -9.72
C SER A 68 -16.57 9.58 -10.81
N LEU A 69 -17.17 8.41 -10.74
CA LEU A 69 -16.94 7.30 -11.67
C LEU A 69 -18.23 6.97 -12.43
N GLU A 70 -18.07 6.43 -13.62
CA GLU A 70 -19.17 5.78 -14.31
C GLU A 70 -19.74 4.63 -13.47
N PRO A 71 -21.07 4.43 -13.47
CA PRO A 71 -21.72 3.47 -12.56
C PRO A 71 -21.18 2.04 -12.65
N GLN A 72 -20.72 1.60 -13.81
CA GLN A 72 -20.13 0.27 -13.97
C GLN A 72 -18.77 0.18 -13.27
N ALA A 73 -17.88 1.14 -13.54
CA ALA A 73 -16.56 1.20 -12.92
C ALA A 73 -16.68 1.32 -11.39
N GLN A 74 -17.62 2.13 -10.90
CA GLN A 74 -17.86 2.27 -9.45
C GLN A 74 -18.25 0.94 -8.80
N ARG A 75 -19.13 0.14 -9.43
CA ARG A 75 -19.52 -1.18 -8.90
C ARG A 75 -18.34 -2.17 -8.88
N GLU A 76 -17.57 -2.21 -9.97
CA GLU A 76 -16.40 -3.07 -10.08
C GLU A 76 -15.36 -2.72 -9.01
N ILE A 77 -15.02 -1.44 -8.88
CA ILE A 77 -14.06 -0.94 -7.89
C ILE A 77 -14.58 -1.16 -6.46
N ALA A 78 -15.86 -0.94 -6.20
CA ALA A 78 -16.44 -1.21 -4.89
C ALA A 78 -16.31 -2.67 -4.48
N SER A 79 -16.59 -3.60 -5.41
CA SER A 79 -16.43 -5.04 -5.19
C SER A 79 -14.97 -5.41 -4.90
N LEU A 80 -14.03 -4.88 -5.69
CA LEU A 80 -12.60 -5.09 -5.52
C LEU A 80 -12.12 -4.62 -4.14
N LEU A 81 -12.47 -3.37 -3.79
CA LEU A 81 -12.06 -2.77 -2.52
C LEU A 81 -12.62 -3.52 -1.31
N GLN A 82 -13.88 -3.97 -1.37
CA GLN A 82 -14.48 -4.80 -0.31
C GLN A 82 -13.80 -6.16 -0.19
N ALA A 83 -13.48 -6.80 -1.30
CA ALA A 83 -12.88 -8.14 -1.31
C ALA A 83 -11.41 -8.14 -0.86
N GLN A 84 -10.67 -7.05 -1.13
CA GLN A 84 -9.23 -6.97 -0.87
C GLN A 84 -8.86 -6.00 0.26
N ALA A 85 -9.84 -5.41 0.93
CA ALA A 85 -9.62 -4.54 2.08
C ALA A 85 -8.86 -5.24 3.21
N SER A 86 -8.16 -4.46 4.00
CA SER A 86 -7.48 -4.97 5.18
C SER A 86 -8.47 -5.38 6.28
N THR A 87 -8.17 -6.49 6.96
CA THR A 87 -8.85 -6.90 8.19
C THR A 87 -8.08 -6.48 9.46
N ARG A 88 -6.94 -5.79 9.30
CA ARG A 88 -6.06 -5.39 10.41
C ARG A 88 -6.54 -4.07 11.02
N SER A 89 -6.75 -4.01 12.33
CA SER A 89 -7.17 -2.79 13.04
C SER A 89 -6.21 -1.60 12.85
N ALA A 90 -4.93 -1.86 12.60
CA ALA A 90 -3.96 -0.79 12.32
C ALA A 90 -4.21 -0.07 10.97
N HIS A 91 -5.00 -0.65 10.08
CA HIS A 91 -5.38 -0.11 8.77
C HIS A 91 -6.78 0.56 8.78
N GLU A 92 -7.42 0.69 9.93
CA GLU A 92 -8.73 1.32 10.06
C GLU A 92 -8.70 2.76 9.57
N GLY A 93 -9.57 3.07 8.59
CA GLY A 93 -9.83 4.42 8.11
C GLY A 93 -10.79 5.15 9.03
N LYS A 94 -10.37 6.24 9.66
CA LYS A 94 -11.14 6.94 10.68
C LYS A 94 -11.74 8.26 10.20
N GLY A 95 -12.87 8.62 10.80
CA GLY A 95 -13.55 9.89 10.58
C GLY A 95 -14.45 9.93 9.34
N ALA A 96 -15.03 11.10 9.10
CA ALA A 96 -15.98 11.32 8.01
C ALA A 96 -15.34 11.32 6.61
N ALA A 97 -14.04 11.53 6.52
CA ALA A 97 -13.26 11.47 5.29
C ALA A 97 -11.96 10.68 5.55
N PRO A 98 -12.04 9.33 5.60
CA PRO A 98 -10.91 8.49 5.97
C PRO A 98 -9.77 8.65 4.96
N ARG A 99 -8.54 8.72 5.50
CA ARG A 99 -7.31 8.81 4.69
C ARG A 99 -6.40 7.66 5.03
N LEU A 100 -5.89 6.97 4.04
CA LEU A 100 -4.87 5.94 4.21
C LEU A 100 -3.66 6.48 5.00
N THR A 101 -3.25 7.70 4.70
CA THR A 101 -2.11 8.37 5.35
C THR A 101 -2.30 8.68 6.83
N THR A 102 -3.54 8.57 7.35
CA THR A 102 -3.85 8.78 8.78
C THR A 102 -4.07 7.46 9.54
N THR A 103 -4.01 6.31 8.87
CA THR A 103 -4.10 5.01 9.56
C THR A 103 -2.91 4.82 10.51
N ALA A 104 -3.11 4.09 11.60
CA ALA A 104 -2.05 3.82 12.57
C ALA A 104 -0.87 3.07 11.96
N TRP A 105 -1.15 2.19 10.97
CA TRP A 105 -0.10 1.49 10.23
C TRP A 105 0.75 2.45 9.40
N PHE A 106 0.11 3.34 8.63
CA PHE A 106 0.83 4.31 7.79
C PHE A 106 1.70 5.23 8.64
N GLN A 107 1.14 5.81 9.70
CA GLN A 107 1.85 6.70 10.61
C GLN A 107 3.09 6.03 11.25
N ARG A 108 2.97 4.74 11.62
CA ARG A 108 4.11 3.99 12.16
C ARG A 108 5.20 3.74 11.12
N LYS A 109 4.83 3.47 9.86
CA LYS A 109 5.78 3.21 8.77
C LYS A 109 6.45 4.47 8.21
N HIS A 110 5.88 5.64 8.48
CA HIS A 110 6.36 6.92 7.95
C HIS A 110 6.70 7.92 9.09
N ARG A 111 7.21 7.40 10.20
CA ARG A 111 7.74 8.23 11.28
C ARG A 111 9.02 8.96 10.84
N PRO A 112 9.38 10.09 11.45
CA PRO A 112 10.61 10.83 11.10
C PRO A 112 11.87 9.97 11.08
N GLU A 113 11.96 8.97 11.97
CA GLU A 113 13.09 8.05 12.04
C GLU A 113 13.17 7.15 10.81
N GLU A 114 12.01 6.66 10.32
CA GLU A 114 11.90 5.81 9.12
C GLU A 114 12.12 6.62 7.82
N LEU A 115 11.82 7.91 7.83
CA LEU A 115 12.01 8.81 6.69
C LEU A 115 13.41 9.38 6.58
N ARG A 116 14.32 9.06 7.51
CA ARG A 116 15.68 9.57 7.51
C ARG A 116 16.44 9.13 6.24
N GLY A 117 16.93 10.10 5.48
CA GLY A 117 17.63 9.82 4.22
C GLY A 117 16.72 9.76 2.99
N TYR A 118 15.42 9.99 3.17
CA TYR A 118 14.48 10.11 2.05
C TYR A 118 14.02 11.57 1.88
N PRO A 119 13.84 12.05 0.63
CA PRO A 119 13.32 13.39 0.42
C PRO A 119 11.87 13.46 0.87
N LEU A 120 11.48 14.54 1.55
CA LEU A 120 10.06 14.77 1.82
C LEU A 120 9.33 15.05 0.50
N PRO A 121 8.17 14.42 0.26
CA PRO A 121 7.40 14.63 -0.94
C PRO A 121 7.04 16.10 -1.14
N LYS A 122 7.16 16.58 -2.37
CA LYS A 122 6.80 17.96 -2.77
C LYS A 122 5.40 17.95 -3.36
N VAL A 123 4.59 18.90 -2.96
CA VAL A 123 3.25 19.11 -3.53
C VAL A 123 3.33 20.37 -4.41
N PRO A 124 2.87 20.31 -5.66
CA PRO A 124 2.80 21.49 -6.51
C PRO A 124 1.97 22.60 -5.87
N ALA A 125 2.35 23.85 -6.11
CA ALA A 125 1.60 25.00 -5.63
C ALA A 125 0.15 24.94 -6.13
N GLY A 126 -0.80 25.13 -5.22
CA GLY A 126 -2.24 25.06 -5.51
C GLY A 126 -2.83 23.65 -5.55
N ALA A 127 -2.05 22.58 -5.44
CA ALA A 127 -2.59 21.24 -5.34
C ALA A 127 -3.24 20.99 -3.97
N LYS A 128 -4.39 20.29 -3.99
CA LYS A 128 -5.13 19.93 -2.76
C LYS A 128 -4.60 18.67 -2.05
N ALA A 129 -3.59 18.02 -2.65
CA ALA A 129 -2.98 16.83 -2.07
C ALA A 129 -2.08 17.16 -0.87
N THR A 130 -1.94 16.21 0.05
CA THR A 130 -0.94 16.31 1.11
C THR A 130 0.40 15.72 0.65
N PRO A 131 1.56 16.18 1.17
CA PRO A 131 2.86 15.61 0.80
C PRO A 131 2.90 14.08 0.90
N MET A 132 2.40 13.53 1.98
CA MET A 132 2.41 12.07 2.22
C MET A 132 1.46 11.26 1.32
N ALA A 133 0.63 11.91 0.51
CA ALA A 133 -0.18 11.26 -0.52
C ALA A 133 0.58 11.04 -1.84
N GLN A 134 1.78 11.61 -1.98
CA GLN A 134 2.63 11.51 -3.17
C GLN A 134 3.59 10.31 -3.09
N CYS A 135 3.04 9.10 -2.97
CA CYS A 135 3.79 7.86 -2.72
C CYS A 135 4.90 7.61 -3.74
N GLN A 136 4.68 7.93 -5.00
CA GLN A 136 5.61 7.73 -6.11
C GLN A 136 6.91 8.56 -5.99
N GLN A 137 6.92 9.60 -5.16
CA GLN A 137 8.14 10.39 -4.94
C GLN A 137 9.19 9.64 -4.11
N CYS A 138 8.76 8.64 -3.33
CA CYS A 138 9.65 7.76 -2.59
C CYS A 138 9.60 6.31 -3.11
N HIS A 139 8.40 5.78 -3.38
CA HIS A 139 8.19 4.44 -3.92
C HIS A 139 8.11 4.50 -5.45
N ARG A 140 9.24 4.34 -6.13
CA ARG A 140 9.37 4.55 -7.58
C ARG A 140 8.45 3.68 -8.46
N ARG A 141 8.00 2.54 -7.95
CA ARG A 141 7.13 1.61 -8.65
C ARG A 141 5.75 1.49 -7.98
N ALA A 142 5.33 2.54 -7.28
CA ALA A 142 4.03 2.60 -6.64
C ALA A 142 2.87 2.49 -7.64
N ASP A 143 3.04 3.01 -8.85
CA ASP A 143 2.12 2.86 -9.99
C ASP A 143 1.94 1.40 -10.44
N GLN A 144 2.93 0.56 -10.18
CA GLN A 144 2.90 -0.89 -10.41
C GLN A 144 2.49 -1.69 -9.16
N GLY A 145 2.05 -1.01 -8.11
CA GLY A 145 1.70 -1.64 -6.85
C GLY A 145 2.89 -2.09 -5.99
N ASP A 146 4.13 -1.71 -6.35
CA ASP A 146 5.32 -2.08 -5.59
C ASP A 146 5.71 -0.98 -4.60
N PHE A 147 5.45 -1.25 -3.32
CA PHE A 147 5.79 -0.40 -2.18
C PHE A 147 6.90 -1.00 -1.31
N GLY A 148 7.61 -2.01 -1.83
CA GLY A 148 8.72 -2.65 -1.14
C GLY A 148 9.92 -1.73 -0.93
N GLU A 149 10.74 -2.03 0.06
CA GLU A 149 11.95 -1.24 0.37
C GLU A 149 12.92 -1.17 -0.81
N GLY A 150 12.98 -2.22 -1.64
CA GLY A 150 13.79 -2.23 -2.87
C GLY A 150 13.34 -1.26 -3.96
N SER A 151 12.13 -0.67 -3.84
CA SER A 151 11.60 0.36 -4.74
C SER A 151 11.80 1.78 -4.22
N LEU A 152 12.34 1.97 -3.02
CA LEU A 152 12.55 3.27 -2.41
C LEU A 152 13.67 4.05 -3.13
N GLN A 153 13.52 5.37 -3.17
CA GLN A 153 14.51 6.30 -3.71
C GLN A 153 15.13 7.15 -2.59
N PRO A 154 16.37 6.85 -2.15
CA PRO A 154 17.08 7.70 -1.22
C PRO A 154 17.36 9.09 -1.79
N ALA A 155 17.50 10.10 -0.92
CA ALA A 155 17.76 11.50 -1.29
C ALA A 155 19.09 11.67 -2.06
N ASP A 156 20.08 10.82 -1.79
CA ASP A 156 21.43 10.87 -2.38
C ASP A 156 21.57 10.02 -3.66
N GLY A 157 20.48 9.45 -4.15
CA GLY A 157 20.46 8.60 -5.35
C GLY A 157 21.20 7.27 -5.23
N ARG A 158 21.74 6.93 -4.06
CA ARG A 158 22.36 5.62 -3.81
C ARG A 158 21.31 4.52 -3.81
N ARG A 159 21.63 3.37 -4.40
CA ARG A 159 20.83 2.14 -4.41
C ARG A 159 21.41 1.14 -3.44
#